data_05926d8061ec70b2b5c6b289eef746ff
#
_entry.id   05926d8061ec70b2b5c6b289eef746ff
#
_cell.length_a   1.000
_cell.length_b   1.000
_cell.length_c   1.000
_cell.angle_alpha   90.00
_cell.angle_beta   90.00
_cell.angle_gamma   90.00
#
_symmetry.space_group_name_H-M   'P 1'
#
loop_
_entity.id
_entity.type
_entity.pdbx_description
1 polymer ?
#
loop_
_entity_poly.entity_id
_entity_poly.type
_entity_poly.pdbx_seq_one_letter_code
_entity_poly.pdbx_strand_id
1 'polypeptide(L)'
;TTTTTEFSPNANHIFNSIHSSMRQWGSSLQHNGMSFFLATVPAGTQFYHGNANPAPVNGTEWLAFEPEHALVFARPGPFKNPPPPPHDGDDDDDDGKKGDLRKEKRAAAEQQESEGGWLHTYTAAKDLRLLYADGMAAGKTANGTLDGEDRILFQDNLPSDGAMHGERARAVEFCRMAREDFDGRLDGFLRMEAGFEIILCDFARDLKEVRVTQVKSNKKSSGSPGGPGKGKGSGKGKPGKGAGGPGGGADWMKAITARYGGIGGHRVALNYETFVSAYTYGLDLFHSTNETFAHPRLMHLSAQQLRPIRDDLHRLVLDHTAAENLYDWQAIADMVVERYAREIRYLASGAVATVADLHAEIETMLVPFIDYADRDTDAERERCAHQFLPGEIAVDGVAATAIHSVARSICATMLAAWQEPDYQAAVDHFRELMNYLAWTTWKQCSGCGDHEVCVVPIWPMGTLEDYEHPQCRDFSNPVSPGQSYWGDRRGPRPHDPEDEDGQASGWLVRFVRYVLEIF
;
A
#
# COMPACT_ATOMS: atom_id res chain seq x y z
N THR A 1 -19.36 -39.23 6.95
CA THR A 1 -18.92 -38.47 5.76
C THR A 1 -18.80 -37.02 6.21
N THR A 2 -17.60 -36.57 6.50
CA THR A 2 -17.28 -35.17 6.80
C THR A 2 -17.62 -34.36 5.54
N THR A 3 -18.62 -33.50 5.65
CA THR A 3 -18.99 -32.57 4.57
C THR A 3 -17.93 -31.48 4.57
N THR A 4 -16.92 -31.61 3.71
CA THR A 4 -15.97 -30.53 3.46
C THR A 4 -16.73 -29.37 2.81
N THR A 5 -16.71 -28.21 3.44
CA THR A 5 -17.27 -26.97 2.86
C THR A 5 -16.45 -26.62 1.63
N GLU A 6 -17.03 -26.69 0.45
CA GLU A 6 -16.35 -26.33 -0.79
C GLU A 6 -16.42 -24.81 -0.96
N PHE A 7 -15.29 -24.12 -0.81
CA PHE A 7 -15.19 -22.68 -1.01
C PHE A 7 -15.06 -22.36 -2.51
N SER A 8 -15.68 -21.28 -2.93
CA SER A 8 -15.55 -20.78 -4.29
C SER A 8 -14.12 -20.28 -4.56
N PRO A 9 -13.40 -20.82 -5.55
CA PRO A 9 -12.03 -20.42 -5.83
C PRO A 9 -11.90 -18.92 -6.06
N ASN A 10 -10.93 -18.27 -5.39
CA ASN A 10 -10.58 -16.86 -5.51
C ASN A 10 -11.68 -15.82 -5.20
N ALA A 11 -12.91 -16.23 -4.86
CA ALA A 11 -13.96 -15.26 -4.51
C ALA A 11 -13.59 -14.42 -3.29
N ASN A 12 -12.89 -15.01 -2.31
CA ASN A 12 -12.32 -14.31 -1.16
C ASN A 12 -11.31 -13.23 -1.57
N HIS A 13 -10.46 -13.50 -2.56
CA HIS A 13 -9.46 -12.52 -3.04
C HIS A 13 -10.12 -11.36 -3.78
N ILE A 14 -11.13 -11.63 -4.61
CA ILE A 14 -11.90 -10.60 -5.30
C ILE A 14 -12.69 -9.76 -4.28
N PHE A 15 -13.35 -10.40 -3.30
CA PHE A 15 -14.03 -9.72 -2.20
C PHE A 15 -13.07 -8.80 -1.44
N ASN A 16 -11.88 -9.30 -1.10
CA ASN A 16 -10.88 -8.54 -0.39
C ASN A 16 -10.31 -7.38 -1.22
N SER A 17 -10.19 -7.53 -2.54
CA SER A 17 -9.80 -6.42 -3.43
C SER A 17 -10.81 -5.27 -3.40
N ILE A 18 -12.11 -5.58 -3.28
CA ILE A 18 -13.17 -4.57 -3.13
C ILE A 18 -13.15 -3.97 -1.73
N HIS A 19 -13.22 -4.81 -0.69
CA HIS A 19 -13.26 -4.39 0.71
C HIS A 19 -12.05 -3.54 1.10
N SER A 20 -10.87 -3.89 0.58
CA SER A 20 -9.60 -3.28 0.96
C SER A 20 -9.15 -2.14 0.03
N SER A 21 -9.88 -1.87 -1.06
CA SER A 21 -9.51 -0.81 -2.00
C SER A 21 -9.44 0.55 -1.31
N MET A 22 -8.42 1.34 -1.66
CA MET A 22 -8.15 2.65 -1.04
C MET A 22 -8.01 2.63 0.50
N ARG A 23 -7.69 1.47 1.06
CA ARG A 23 -7.42 1.29 2.49
C ARG A 23 -6.02 0.76 2.68
N GLN A 24 -5.28 1.37 3.58
CA GLN A 24 -3.91 0.97 3.83
C GLN A 24 -3.81 -0.38 4.56
N TRP A 25 -4.70 -0.64 5.49
CA TRP A 25 -4.87 -1.93 6.18
C TRP A 25 -5.20 -3.06 5.24
N GLY A 26 -6.02 -2.73 4.26
CA GLY A 26 -6.45 -3.68 3.29
C GLY A 26 -5.40 -4.08 2.30
N SER A 27 -4.32 -3.33 2.19
CA SER A 27 -3.17 -3.68 1.37
C SER A 27 -2.50 -4.91 1.93
N SER A 28 -3.25 -6.01 1.90
CA SER A 28 -2.77 -7.30 2.33
C SER A 28 -1.72 -7.79 1.35
N LEU A 29 -0.90 -8.70 1.82
CA LEU A 29 0.13 -9.37 1.04
C LEU A 29 -0.42 -10.15 -0.17
N GLN A 30 -1.73 -10.33 -0.25
CA GLN A 30 -2.40 -11.08 -1.30
C GLN A 30 -3.05 -10.22 -2.39
N HIS A 31 -2.95 -8.87 -2.31
CA HIS A 31 -3.62 -7.96 -3.23
C HIS A 31 -2.68 -6.92 -3.84
N ASN A 32 -1.49 -7.32 -4.24
CA ASN A 32 -0.47 -6.41 -4.73
C ASN A 32 -0.54 -6.29 -6.26
N GLY A 33 -1.39 -5.39 -6.75
CA GLY A 33 -1.54 -5.14 -8.18
C GLY A 33 -2.22 -6.28 -8.95
N MET A 34 -3.00 -7.11 -8.26
CA MET A 34 -3.76 -8.20 -8.90
C MET A 34 -5.09 -7.72 -9.48
N SER A 35 -5.57 -6.55 -9.05
CA SER A 35 -6.83 -5.97 -9.53
C SER A 35 -6.65 -4.52 -9.96
N PHE A 36 -7.31 -4.14 -11.06
CA PHE A 36 -7.28 -2.80 -11.64
C PHE A 36 -8.69 -2.23 -11.73
N PHE A 37 -8.86 -1.02 -11.20
CA PHE A 37 -10.14 -0.31 -11.17
C PHE A 37 -10.02 1.03 -11.88
N LEU A 38 -11.09 1.48 -12.52
CA LEU A 38 -11.19 2.88 -12.90
C LEU A 38 -11.54 3.71 -11.68
N ALA A 39 -10.87 4.84 -11.55
CA ALA A 39 -11.01 5.75 -10.41
C ALA A 39 -11.25 7.18 -10.87
N THR A 40 -12.10 7.89 -10.15
CA THR A 40 -12.33 9.32 -10.35
C THR A 40 -11.97 10.07 -9.08
N VAL A 41 -11.17 11.11 -9.23
CA VAL A 41 -10.88 12.08 -8.17
C VAL A 41 -11.66 13.35 -8.47
N PRO A 42 -12.59 13.79 -7.60
CA PRO A 42 -13.39 14.98 -7.84
C PRO A 42 -12.54 16.27 -7.93
N ALA A 43 -12.94 17.18 -8.79
CA ALA A 43 -12.38 18.53 -8.85
C ALA A 43 -12.36 19.18 -7.45
N GLY A 44 -11.30 19.94 -7.15
CA GLY A 44 -11.12 20.55 -5.83
C GLY A 44 -10.47 19.65 -4.77
N THR A 45 -10.29 18.36 -5.02
CA THR A 45 -9.55 17.46 -4.11
C THR A 45 -8.13 17.97 -3.93
N GLN A 46 -7.69 18.06 -2.66
CA GLN A 46 -6.37 18.60 -2.31
C GLN A 46 -5.30 17.52 -2.26
N PHE A 47 -4.12 17.85 -2.80
CA PHE A 47 -2.95 16.98 -2.88
C PHE A 47 -1.67 17.74 -2.54
N TYR A 48 -0.60 16.96 -2.35
CA TYR A 48 0.70 17.47 -1.95
C TYR A 48 1.82 16.91 -2.83
N HIS A 49 2.84 17.77 -3.05
CA HIS A 49 4.08 17.37 -3.73
C HIS A 49 5.28 18.00 -3.02
N GLY A 50 6.30 17.19 -2.72
CA GLY A 50 7.55 17.66 -2.13
C GLY A 50 8.59 17.96 -3.20
N ASN A 51 9.23 19.12 -3.17
CA ASN A 51 10.23 19.51 -4.17
C ASN A 51 11.44 20.20 -3.52
N ALA A 52 12.55 20.23 -4.27
CA ALA A 52 13.77 20.93 -3.89
C ALA A 52 13.69 22.46 -4.07
N ASN A 53 12.75 22.96 -4.86
CA ASN A 53 12.62 24.37 -5.20
C ASN A 53 11.15 24.83 -5.23
N PRO A 54 10.87 26.15 -5.16
CA PRO A 54 9.52 26.69 -5.16
C PRO A 54 8.89 26.86 -6.55
N ALA A 55 9.61 26.51 -7.62
CA ALA A 55 9.09 26.71 -8.97
C ALA A 55 7.89 25.79 -9.23
N PRO A 56 6.91 26.23 -10.03
CA PRO A 56 5.79 25.41 -10.43
C PRO A 56 6.25 24.09 -11.07
N VAL A 57 5.59 23.01 -10.67
CA VAL A 57 5.84 21.69 -11.21
C VAL A 57 5.09 21.51 -12.51
N ASN A 58 5.75 21.01 -13.54
CA ASN A 58 5.17 20.80 -14.86
C ASN A 58 5.45 19.36 -15.35
N GLY A 59 4.56 18.87 -16.21
CA GLY A 59 4.67 17.54 -16.79
C GLY A 59 4.32 16.42 -15.82
N THR A 60 4.96 15.27 -15.98
CA THR A 60 4.69 14.07 -15.20
C THR A 60 5.41 14.09 -13.87
N GLU A 61 4.67 14.03 -12.78
CA GLU A 61 5.19 13.97 -11.41
C GLU A 61 4.23 13.22 -10.46
N TRP A 62 4.62 13.05 -9.20
CA TRP A 62 3.90 12.31 -8.18
C TRP A 62 3.14 13.23 -7.24
N LEU A 63 1.88 12.88 -6.94
CA LEU A 63 1.06 13.51 -5.92
C LEU A 63 0.84 12.57 -4.75
N ALA A 64 0.95 13.08 -3.54
CA ALA A 64 0.56 12.39 -2.32
C ALA A 64 -0.79 12.90 -1.81
N PHE A 65 -1.58 12.01 -1.22
CA PHE A 65 -2.82 12.36 -0.53
C PHE A 65 -2.56 13.02 0.83
N GLU A 66 -1.41 12.72 1.44
CA GLU A 66 -1.04 13.15 2.77
C GLU A 66 0.20 14.06 2.74
N PRO A 67 0.15 15.22 3.42
CA PRO A 67 1.27 16.15 3.42
C PRO A 67 2.55 15.55 4.00
N GLU A 68 2.43 14.68 5.01
CA GLU A 68 3.56 14.00 5.64
C GLU A 68 4.27 13.06 4.66
N HIS A 69 3.55 12.45 3.74
CA HIS A 69 4.13 11.66 2.65
C HIS A 69 4.95 12.54 1.71
N ALA A 70 4.38 13.64 1.24
CA ALA A 70 5.06 14.59 0.36
C ALA A 70 6.28 15.26 1.03
N LEU A 71 6.23 15.50 2.35
CA LEU A 71 7.35 16.10 3.10
C LEU A 71 8.63 15.27 3.04
N VAL A 72 8.53 13.96 2.82
CA VAL A 72 9.70 13.09 2.62
C VAL A 72 10.57 13.57 1.47
N PHE A 73 9.96 14.15 0.44
CA PHE A 73 10.60 14.62 -0.79
C PHE A 73 10.91 16.12 -0.78
N ALA A 74 10.40 16.89 0.18
CA ALA A 74 10.64 18.31 0.32
C ALA A 74 12.03 18.59 0.93
N ARG A 75 13.08 18.37 0.15
CA ARG A 75 14.49 18.48 0.58
C ARG A 75 15.26 19.43 -0.31
N PRO A 76 16.35 20.04 0.21
CA PRO A 76 17.26 20.80 -0.64
C PRO A 76 17.81 19.90 -1.75
N GLY A 77 17.81 20.39 -2.99
CA GLY A 77 18.41 19.67 -4.11
C GLY A 77 19.91 19.49 -3.93
N PRO A 78 20.52 18.49 -4.59
CA PRO A 78 21.97 18.39 -4.64
C PRO A 78 22.51 19.67 -5.27
N PHE A 79 23.47 20.31 -4.61
CA PHE A 79 24.15 21.47 -5.18
C PHE A 79 24.76 21.09 -6.54
N LYS A 80 24.25 21.67 -7.62
CA LYS A 80 25.05 21.76 -8.82
C LYS A 80 26.12 22.80 -8.50
N ASN A 81 27.34 22.35 -8.21
CA ASN A 81 28.47 23.25 -8.20
C ASN A 81 28.42 24.04 -9.51
N PRO A 82 28.41 25.37 -9.46
CA PRO A 82 28.54 26.14 -10.70
C PRO A 82 29.79 25.61 -11.42
N PRO A 83 29.79 25.49 -12.74
CA PRO A 83 30.98 25.10 -13.47
C PRO A 83 32.12 26.01 -13.02
N PRO A 84 33.36 25.47 -12.85
CA PRO A 84 34.48 26.30 -12.50
C PRO A 84 34.56 27.43 -13.56
N PRO A 85 34.83 28.67 -13.16
CA PRO A 85 34.97 29.75 -14.10
C PRO A 85 36.05 29.36 -15.14
N PRO A 86 35.89 29.77 -16.42
CA PRO A 86 36.90 29.48 -17.40
C PRO A 86 38.25 29.96 -16.86
N HIS A 87 39.25 29.12 -16.96
CA HIS A 87 40.65 29.48 -16.71
C HIS A 87 41.07 30.47 -17.78
N ASP A 88 40.93 31.77 -17.52
CA ASP A 88 41.74 32.77 -18.20
C ASP A 88 43.10 32.69 -17.55
N GLY A 89 44.11 32.41 -18.37
CA GLY A 89 45.48 32.28 -17.94
C GLY A 89 46.03 33.62 -17.45
N ASP A 90 46.97 33.46 -16.56
CA ASP A 90 48.01 34.42 -16.17
C ASP A 90 47.54 35.74 -15.48
N ASP A 91 47.85 35.91 -14.24
CA ASP A 91 48.83 36.80 -13.65
C ASP A 91 48.52 37.16 -12.18
N ASP A 92 49.54 36.95 -11.38
CA ASP A 92 50.06 37.63 -10.20
C ASP A 92 49.15 38.21 -9.09
N ASP A 93 49.48 37.73 -7.88
CA ASP A 93 49.49 38.39 -6.58
C ASP A 93 48.30 39.28 -6.14
N ASP A 94 47.29 38.64 -5.53
CA ASP A 94 46.50 39.26 -4.48
C ASP A 94 45.87 38.23 -3.53
N ASP A 95 46.67 37.63 -2.66
CA ASP A 95 46.25 36.57 -1.72
C ASP A 95 45.23 37.04 -0.64
N GLY A 96 45.05 38.33 -0.42
CA GLY A 96 44.15 38.88 0.59
C GLY A 96 42.66 38.93 0.21
N LYS A 97 42.37 39.26 -1.05
CA LYS A 97 40.98 39.37 -1.55
C LYS A 97 40.34 38.06 -1.94
N LYS A 98 41.16 37.05 -2.32
CA LYS A 98 40.66 35.70 -2.62
C LYS A 98 40.17 34.97 -1.36
N GLY A 99 40.72 35.28 -0.19
CA GLY A 99 40.32 34.70 1.10
C GLY A 99 38.93 35.16 1.57
N ASP A 100 38.60 36.45 1.37
CA ASP A 100 37.31 37.00 1.79
C ASP A 100 36.17 36.63 0.85
N LEU A 101 36.41 36.63 -0.46
CA LEU A 101 35.43 36.14 -1.46
C LEU A 101 35.17 34.62 -1.31
N ARG A 102 36.17 33.83 -0.88
CA ARG A 102 35.98 32.42 -0.56
C ARG A 102 35.18 32.23 0.73
N LYS A 103 35.38 33.07 1.74
CA LYS A 103 34.61 33.06 2.99
C LYS A 103 33.17 33.50 2.77
N GLU A 104 32.93 34.55 1.99
CA GLU A 104 31.56 35.00 1.64
C GLU A 104 30.82 33.98 0.77
N LYS A 105 31.49 33.38 -0.23
CA LYS A 105 30.91 32.29 -1.02
C LYS A 105 30.63 31.04 -0.18
N ARG A 106 31.48 30.74 0.78
CA ARG A 106 31.27 29.61 1.71
C ARG A 106 30.16 29.92 2.71
N ALA A 107 30.07 31.13 3.24
CA ALA A 107 28.98 31.57 4.09
C ALA A 107 27.63 31.61 3.35
N ALA A 108 27.62 32.08 2.09
CA ALA A 108 26.44 32.05 1.24
C ALA A 108 26.02 30.59 0.89
N ALA A 109 26.98 29.71 0.61
CA ALA A 109 26.73 28.29 0.39
C ALA A 109 26.22 27.60 1.67
N GLU A 110 26.83 27.89 2.83
CA GLU A 110 26.38 27.38 4.14
C GLU A 110 25.01 27.93 4.55
N GLN A 111 24.66 29.16 4.13
CA GLN A 111 23.33 29.74 4.32
C GLN A 111 22.30 29.06 3.41
N GLN A 112 22.66 28.74 2.17
CA GLN A 112 21.81 28.03 1.21
C GLN A 112 21.64 26.55 1.57
N GLU A 113 22.67 25.89 2.19
CA GLU A 113 22.57 24.54 2.79
C GLU A 113 21.63 24.47 3.99
N SER A 114 21.25 25.59 4.56
CA SER A 114 20.33 25.67 5.71
C SER A 114 18.86 25.77 5.34
N GLU A 115 18.55 25.99 4.08
CA GLU A 115 17.18 26.09 3.59
C GLU A 115 16.63 24.70 3.28
N GLY A 116 15.46 24.37 3.86
CA GLY A 116 14.74 23.13 3.57
C GLY A 116 14.21 23.12 2.14
N GLY A 117 13.63 22.01 1.71
CA GLY A 117 12.87 21.93 0.45
C GLY A 117 11.52 22.64 0.54
N TRP A 118 10.65 22.37 -0.40
CA TRP A 118 9.35 23.02 -0.55
C TRP A 118 8.23 22.01 -0.62
N LEU A 119 7.15 22.30 0.10
CA LEU A 119 5.88 21.57 0.03
C LEU A 119 4.92 22.39 -0.83
N HIS A 120 4.56 21.84 -1.97
CA HIS A 120 3.54 22.35 -2.85
C HIS A 120 2.19 21.75 -2.47
N THR A 121 1.17 22.57 -2.38
CA THR A 121 -0.22 22.17 -2.18
C THR A 121 -1.00 22.46 -3.44
N TYR A 122 -1.67 21.48 -3.97
CA TYR A 122 -2.48 21.56 -5.18
C TYR A 122 -3.92 21.19 -4.92
N THR A 123 -4.82 21.61 -5.80
CA THR A 123 -6.16 21.02 -5.96
C THR A 123 -6.35 20.52 -7.37
N ALA A 124 -7.10 19.44 -7.54
CA ALA A 124 -7.52 18.99 -8.86
C ALA A 124 -8.32 20.08 -9.57
N ALA A 125 -7.90 20.48 -10.76
CA ALA A 125 -8.54 21.55 -11.54
C ALA A 125 -9.83 21.07 -12.23
N LYS A 126 -9.98 19.78 -12.41
CA LYS A 126 -11.11 19.05 -12.99
C LYS A 126 -11.24 17.69 -12.30
N ASP A 127 -12.26 16.93 -12.60
CA ASP A 127 -12.30 15.52 -12.23
C ASP A 127 -11.15 14.78 -12.92
N LEU A 128 -10.30 14.10 -12.13
CA LEU A 128 -9.19 13.30 -12.65
C LEU A 128 -9.66 11.87 -12.87
N ARG A 129 -9.36 11.34 -14.03
CA ARG A 129 -9.66 9.95 -14.41
C ARG A 129 -8.38 9.13 -14.28
N LEU A 130 -8.40 8.16 -13.40
CA LEU A 130 -7.21 7.39 -13.03
C LEU A 130 -7.44 5.90 -13.23
N LEU A 131 -6.37 5.18 -13.49
CA LEU A 131 -6.31 3.74 -13.28
C LEU A 131 -5.78 3.51 -11.86
N TYR A 132 -6.46 2.68 -11.07
CA TYR A 132 -6.02 2.28 -9.73
C TYR A 132 -5.57 0.82 -9.75
N ALA A 133 -4.37 0.52 -9.26
CA ALA A 133 -3.90 -0.83 -8.97
C ALA A 133 -3.97 -1.08 -7.46
N ASP A 134 -4.55 -2.21 -7.07
CA ASP A 134 -4.80 -2.54 -5.67
C ASP A 134 -3.53 -2.89 -4.88
N GLY A 135 -3.64 -2.87 -3.57
CA GLY A 135 -2.59 -3.24 -2.65
C GLY A 135 -1.35 -2.35 -2.72
N MET A 136 -0.19 -2.93 -2.43
CA MET A 136 1.11 -2.25 -2.50
C MET A 136 1.71 -2.30 -3.91
N ALA A 137 0.94 -1.93 -4.93
CA ALA A 137 1.34 -2.05 -6.32
C ALA A 137 2.60 -1.24 -6.68
N ALA A 138 2.93 -0.20 -5.91
CA ALA A 138 4.16 0.57 -6.07
C ALA A 138 5.32 0.08 -5.20
N GLY A 139 5.11 -0.91 -4.35
CA GLY A 139 6.13 -1.46 -3.46
C GLY A 139 7.22 -2.21 -4.21
N LYS A 140 8.47 -1.84 -4.01
CA LYS A 140 9.62 -2.39 -4.74
C LYS A 140 10.23 -3.58 -3.97
N THR A 141 9.48 -4.67 -3.87
CA THR A 141 9.88 -5.87 -3.14
C THR A 141 10.12 -7.07 -4.06
N ALA A 142 10.87 -8.06 -3.59
CA ALA A 142 11.02 -9.33 -4.30
C ALA A 142 9.74 -10.19 -4.26
N ASN A 143 8.70 -9.77 -3.51
CA ASN A 143 7.46 -10.51 -3.31
C ASN A 143 6.39 -10.25 -4.37
N GLY A 144 6.74 -9.62 -5.50
CA GLY A 144 5.84 -9.46 -6.63
C GLY A 144 4.88 -8.29 -6.54
N THR A 145 5.16 -7.31 -5.70
CA THR A 145 4.34 -6.09 -5.59
C THR A 145 4.23 -5.32 -6.91
N LEU A 146 5.28 -5.40 -7.76
CA LEU A 146 5.30 -4.81 -9.10
C LEU A 146 4.84 -5.77 -10.20
N ASP A 147 4.52 -7.03 -9.89
CA ASP A 147 4.17 -8.01 -10.93
C ASP A 147 2.98 -7.54 -11.78
N GLY A 148 1.97 -6.92 -11.18
CA GLY A 148 0.80 -6.40 -11.89
C GLY A 148 1.16 -5.25 -12.84
N GLU A 149 1.95 -4.30 -12.38
CA GLU A 149 2.43 -3.20 -13.24
C GLU A 149 3.30 -3.73 -14.37
N ASP A 150 4.37 -4.46 -14.05
CA ASP A 150 5.37 -4.86 -15.04
C ASP A 150 4.81 -5.87 -16.05
N ARG A 151 4.02 -6.87 -15.58
CA ARG A 151 3.56 -7.98 -16.41
C ARG A 151 2.23 -7.74 -17.09
N ILE A 152 1.26 -7.11 -16.41
CA ILE A 152 -0.06 -6.85 -16.99
C ILE A 152 -0.07 -5.48 -17.68
N LEU A 153 0.18 -4.41 -16.95
CA LEU A 153 0.06 -3.05 -17.47
C LEU A 153 1.13 -2.74 -18.53
N PHE A 154 2.40 -2.89 -18.19
CA PHE A 154 3.51 -2.55 -19.10
C PHE A 154 3.92 -3.70 -20.04
N GLN A 155 3.32 -4.87 -19.90
CA GLN A 155 3.51 -6.01 -20.82
C GLN A 155 4.98 -6.43 -21.00
N ASP A 156 5.78 -6.33 -19.93
CA ASP A 156 7.21 -6.63 -19.93
C ASP A 156 8.07 -5.69 -20.84
N ASN A 157 7.53 -4.53 -21.23
CA ASN A 157 8.19 -3.60 -22.17
C ASN A 157 9.05 -2.53 -21.49
N LEU A 158 9.25 -2.60 -20.18
CA LEU A 158 10.10 -1.65 -19.48
C LEU A 158 11.59 -2.00 -19.60
N PRO A 159 12.48 -0.99 -19.65
CA PRO A 159 13.92 -1.23 -19.60
C PRO A 159 14.30 -1.99 -18.31
N SER A 160 15.08 -3.04 -18.43
CA SER A 160 15.48 -3.91 -17.32
C SER A 160 16.70 -3.37 -16.58
N ASP A 161 16.62 -2.18 -16.02
CA ASP A 161 17.67 -1.60 -15.19
C ASP A 161 17.54 -1.93 -13.69
N GLY A 162 16.80 -2.99 -13.40
CA GLY A 162 16.53 -3.50 -12.06
C GLY A 162 15.23 -2.91 -11.49
N ALA A 163 14.41 -3.76 -10.84
CA ALA A 163 13.09 -3.42 -10.32
C ALA A 163 13.03 -2.16 -9.42
N MET A 164 14.17 -1.74 -8.88
CA MET A 164 14.31 -0.61 -7.97
C MET A 164 14.60 0.73 -8.68
N HIS A 165 15.09 0.71 -9.90
CA HIS A 165 15.52 1.90 -10.62
C HIS A 165 14.57 2.34 -11.75
N GLY A 166 13.55 1.54 -12.05
CA GLY A 166 12.62 1.79 -13.15
C GLY A 166 11.46 2.74 -12.86
N GLU A 167 11.44 3.44 -11.74
CA GLU A 167 10.26 4.20 -11.30
C GLU A 167 9.91 5.35 -12.27
N ARG A 168 10.91 6.12 -12.66
CA ARG A 168 10.72 7.18 -13.67
C ARG A 168 10.34 6.61 -15.03
N ALA A 169 10.90 5.48 -15.41
CA ALA A 169 10.57 4.79 -16.65
C ALA A 169 9.10 4.32 -16.66
N ARG A 170 8.62 3.77 -15.54
CA ARG A 170 7.19 3.39 -15.37
C ARG A 170 6.26 4.59 -15.50
N ALA A 171 6.60 5.71 -14.85
CA ALA A 171 5.80 6.92 -14.92
C ALA A 171 5.73 7.48 -16.35
N VAL A 172 6.85 7.53 -17.06
CA VAL A 172 6.92 8.00 -18.45
C VAL A 172 6.15 7.07 -19.37
N GLU A 173 6.32 5.76 -19.22
CA GLU A 173 5.62 4.77 -20.03
C GLU A 173 4.11 4.79 -19.78
N PHE A 174 3.67 4.85 -18.51
CA PHE A 174 2.25 4.99 -18.20
C PHE A 174 1.64 6.22 -18.91
N CYS A 175 2.31 7.36 -18.82
CA CYS A 175 1.78 8.59 -19.42
C CYS A 175 1.84 8.57 -20.97
N ARG A 176 2.78 7.81 -21.57
CA ARG A 176 2.73 7.50 -23.00
C ARG A 176 1.49 6.66 -23.33
N MET A 177 1.28 5.56 -22.59
CA MET A 177 0.12 4.68 -22.79
C MET A 177 -1.19 5.43 -22.59
N ALA A 178 -1.29 6.26 -21.55
CA ALA A 178 -2.49 7.07 -21.27
C ALA A 178 -2.87 7.95 -22.46
N ARG A 179 -1.86 8.53 -23.14
CA ARG A 179 -2.07 9.40 -24.30
C ARG A 179 -2.30 8.62 -25.61
N GLU A 180 -1.51 7.56 -25.85
CA GLU A 180 -1.43 6.89 -27.14
C GLU A 180 -2.27 5.62 -27.21
N ASP A 181 -2.17 4.76 -26.17
CA ASP A 181 -2.84 3.46 -26.16
C ASP A 181 -4.27 3.56 -25.59
N PHE A 182 -4.50 4.53 -24.70
CA PHE A 182 -5.78 4.77 -24.02
C PHE A 182 -6.51 6.04 -24.50
N ASP A 183 -6.18 6.58 -25.66
CA ASP A 183 -6.86 7.73 -26.31
C ASP A 183 -7.03 8.96 -25.39
N GLY A 184 -6.09 9.21 -24.46
CA GLY A 184 -6.18 10.30 -23.49
C GLY A 184 -7.31 10.13 -22.46
N ARG A 185 -7.85 8.94 -22.28
CA ARG A 185 -8.94 8.67 -21.32
C ARG A 185 -8.50 8.66 -19.86
N LEU A 186 -7.18 8.54 -19.60
CA LEU A 186 -6.59 8.55 -18.28
C LEU A 186 -5.72 9.78 -18.09
N ASP A 187 -5.81 10.40 -16.92
CA ASP A 187 -5.00 11.52 -16.51
C ASP A 187 -3.80 11.08 -15.64
N GLY A 188 -3.88 9.89 -15.02
CA GLY A 188 -2.83 9.38 -14.15
C GLY A 188 -3.07 7.96 -13.64
N PHE A 189 -2.11 7.48 -12.84
CA PHE A 189 -2.07 6.14 -12.23
C PHE A 189 -2.02 6.26 -10.72
N LEU A 190 -3.00 5.66 -10.05
CA LEU A 190 -3.15 5.64 -8.60
C LEU A 190 -2.66 4.31 -8.06
N ARG A 191 -1.78 4.34 -7.09
CA ARG A 191 -1.18 3.16 -6.47
C ARG A 191 -0.70 3.44 -5.05
N MET A 192 -0.16 2.45 -4.37
CA MET A 192 0.37 2.61 -3.02
C MET A 192 1.75 1.96 -2.89
N GLU A 193 2.66 2.64 -2.23
CA GLU A 193 3.90 2.08 -1.69
C GLU A 193 3.85 2.13 -0.16
N ALA A 194 4.17 3.24 0.42
CA ALA A 194 4.07 3.48 1.85
C ALA A 194 3.06 4.60 2.16
N GLY A 195 2.15 4.83 1.26
CA GLY A 195 1.08 5.81 1.21
C GLY A 195 0.53 5.83 -0.20
N PHE A 196 -0.69 6.29 -0.37
CA PHE A 196 -1.28 6.43 -1.69
C PHE A 196 -0.62 7.58 -2.45
N GLU A 197 -0.31 7.33 -3.70
CA GLU A 197 0.28 8.27 -4.63
C GLU A 197 -0.39 8.20 -5.99
N ILE A 198 -0.37 9.32 -6.70
CA ILE A 198 -0.81 9.41 -8.08
C ILE A 198 0.39 9.82 -8.93
N ILE A 199 0.74 9.01 -9.92
CA ILE A 199 1.53 9.46 -11.06
C ILE A 199 0.58 10.23 -11.94
N LEU A 200 0.69 11.57 -11.96
CA LEU A 200 -0.15 12.45 -12.78
C LEU A 200 0.63 12.87 -14.02
N CYS A 201 0.03 12.73 -15.19
CA CYS A 201 0.74 12.88 -16.45
C CYS A 201 0.99 14.35 -16.85
N ASP A 202 0.16 15.28 -16.36
CA ASP A 202 0.31 16.71 -16.66
C ASP A 202 -0.14 17.60 -15.50
N PHE A 203 0.80 17.98 -14.65
CA PHE A 203 0.55 18.84 -13.49
C PHE A 203 0.00 20.22 -13.89
N ALA A 204 0.54 20.81 -14.94
CA ALA A 204 0.14 22.16 -15.37
C ALA A 204 -1.29 22.21 -15.91
N ARG A 205 -1.74 21.14 -16.58
CA ARG A 205 -3.09 21.02 -17.14
C ARG A 205 -4.13 20.65 -16.07
N ASP A 206 -3.76 19.74 -15.17
CA ASP A 206 -4.73 19.01 -14.34
C ASP A 206 -4.82 19.54 -12.91
N LEU A 207 -3.88 20.40 -12.49
CA LEU A 207 -3.82 20.91 -11.13
C LEU A 207 -3.86 22.44 -11.09
N LYS A 208 -4.36 22.94 -9.95
CA LYS A 208 -4.26 24.34 -9.57
C LYS A 208 -3.40 24.45 -8.31
N GLU A 209 -2.30 25.20 -8.39
CA GLU A 209 -1.46 25.47 -7.23
C GLU A 209 -2.21 26.36 -6.24
N VAL A 210 -2.26 25.92 -4.99
CA VAL A 210 -2.90 26.63 -3.87
C VAL A 210 -1.86 27.37 -3.05
N ARG A 211 -0.74 26.71 -2.76
CA ARG A 211 0.29 27.24 -1.87
C ARG A 211 1.61 26.49 -2.07
N VAL A 212 2.70 27.23 -1.96
CA VAL A 212 4.06 26.70 -1.83
C VAL A 212 4.63 27.14 -0.49
N THR A 213 5.11 26.20 0.30
CA THR A 213 5.61 26.46 1.64
C THR A 213 7.02 25.91 1.79
N GLN A 214 7.97 26.75 2.18
CA GLN A 214 9.30 26.29 2.53
C GLN A 214 9.25 25.49 3.82
N VAL A 215 9.83 24.29 3.82
CA VAL A 215 9.89 23.42 4.99
C VAL A 215 11.20 23.59 5.73
N LYS A 216 11.15 23.47 7.05
CA LYS A 216 12.32 23.64 7.90
C LYS A 216 13.26 22.45 7.76
N SER A 217 14.53 22.72 7.44
CA SER A 217 15.57 21.70 7.48
C SER A 217 15.89 21.29 8.94
N ASN A 218 15.80 20.00 9.25
CA ASN A 218 16.23 19.48 10.54
C ASN A 218 17.76 19.27 10.54
N LYS A 219 18.52 20.28 10.92
CA LYS A 219 20.00 20.27 10.98
C LYS A 219 20.64 19.29 11.98
N LYS A 220 19.92 18.36 12.61
CA LYS A 220 20.44 17.55 13.71
C LYS A 220 21.04 16.19 13.33
N SER A 221 21.42 15.93 12.09
CA SER A 221 21.97 14.62 11.73
C SER A 221 23.28 14.57 10.94
N SER A 222 24.03 15.66 10.84
CA SER A 222 25.37 15.60 10.26
C SER A 222 26.45 15.92 11.30
N GLY A 223 26.48 15.18 12.38
CA GLY A 223 27.67 15.04 13.20
C GLY A 223 28.60 14.07 12.47
N SER A 224 29.53 14.57 11.68
CA SER A 224 30.70 13.79 11.28
C SER A 224 31.34 13.15 12.50
N PRO A 225 31.73 11.88 12.46
CA PRO A 225 32.55 11.33 13.53
C PRO A 225 33.90 12.05 13.50
N GLY A 226 34.13 12.92 14.50
CA GLY A 226 35.46 13.44 14.78
C GLY A 226 36.39 12.28 15.05
N GLY A 227 37.63 12.39 14.57
CA GLY A 227 38.68 11.39 14.69
C GLY A 227 38.97 10.90 16.09
N PRO A 228 39.87 9.93 16.30
CA PRO A 228 39.98 9.09 17.48
C PRO A 228 40.53 9.84 18.68
N GLY A 229 39.63 10.25 19.59
CA GLY A 229 39.98 10.71 20.93
C GLY A 229 39.80 9.56 21.93
N LYS A 230 40.88 9.04 22.48
CA LYS A 230 40.89 8.09 23.57
C LYS A 230 40.25 8.71 24.84
N GLY A 231 39.14 8.14 25.30
CA GLY A 231 38.50 8.54 26.56
C GLY A 231 37.59 7.46 27.10
N LYS A 232 38.03 6.72 28.13
CA LYS A 232 37.20 5.81 28.92
C LYS A 232 36.15 6.59 29.71
N GLY A 233 34.90 6.23 29.58
CA GLY A 233 33.82 6.75 30.41
C GLY A 233 32.53 5.93 30.23
N SER A 234 32.22 5.07 31.21
CA SER A 234 30.98 4.34 31.31
C SER A 234 29.83 5.30 31.64
N GLY A 235 29.00 5.61 30.68
CA GLY A 235 27.76 6.35 30.87
C GLY A 235 26.61 5.67 30.14
N LYS A 236 25.54 5.33 30.87
CA LYS A 236 24.28 4.80 30.33
C LYS A 236 23.75 5.81 29.32
N GLY A 237 23.91 5.51 28.00
CA GLY A 237 23.41 6.35 26.91
C GLY A 237 21.88 6.31 26.88
N LYS A 238 21.27 7.48 26.92
CA LYS A 238 19.86 7.64 26.52
C LYS A 238 19.71 7.21 25.07
N PRO A 239 18.59 6.56 24.69
CA PRO A 239 18.33 6.20 23.29
C PRO A 239 18.40 7.46 22.42
N GLY A 240 19.26 7.43 21.41
CA GLY A 240 19.40 8.53 20.46
C GLY A 240 18.11 8.71 19.67
N LYS A 241 17.56 9.92 19.68
CA LYS A 241 16.44 10.30 18.80
C LYS A 241 16.92 10.19 17.35
N GLY A 242 16.36 9.25 16.61
CA GLY A 242 16.65 9.07 15.18
C GLY A 242 16.35 10.37 14.42
N ALA A 243 17.35 10.81 13.66
CA ALA A 243 17.25 12.02 12.86
C ALA A 243 16.57 11.69 11.52
N GLY A 244 15.26 11.86 11.46
CA GLY A 244 14.51 11.94 10.20
C GLY A 244 14.57 13.35 9.61
N GLY A 245 14.53 13.47 8.29
CA GLY A 245 14.26 14.76 7.63
C GLY A 245 12.88 15.33 8.02
N PRO A 246 12.52 16.54 7.59
CA PRO A 246 11.20 17.09 7.88
C PRO A 246 10.13 16.10 7.38
N GLY A 247 9.23 15.67 8.27
CA GLY A 247 8.16 14.72 7.94
C GLY A 247 8.57 13.24 7.81
N GLY A 248 9.86 12.89 7.99
CA GLY A 248 10.31 11.51 7.87
C GLY A 248 10.19 10.69 9.17
N GLY A 249 9.99 9.40 9.05
CA GLY A 249 10.01 8.47 10.16
C GLY A 249 8.68 8.36 10.92
N ALA A 250 8.74 8.46 12.24
CA ALA A 250 7.60 8.22 13.12
C ALA A 250 6.37 9.12 12.82
N ASP A 251 6.58 10.38 12.48
CA ASP A 251 5.47 11.31 12.24
C ASP A 251 4.66 10.94 10.99
N TRP A 252 5.34 10.55 9.93
CA TRP A 252 4.69 10.05 8.72
C TRP A 252 3.95 8.74 8.98
N MET A 253 4.58 7.75 9.61
CA MET A 253 3.91 6.50 9.98
C MET A 253 2.68 6.75 10.84
N LYS A 254 2.78 7.64 11.83
CA LYS A 254 1.65 8.05 12.67
C LYS A 254 0.50 8.62 11.86
N ALA A 255 0.79 9.56 10.95
CA ALA A 255 -0.23 10.21 10.14
C ALA A 255 -0.99 9.22 9.26
N ILE A 256 -0.28 8.28 8.62
CA ILE A 256 -0.93 7.31 7.75
C ILE A 256 -1.65 6.23 8.53
N THR A 257 -1.08 5.74 9.63
CA THR A 257 -1.69 4.73 10.49
C THR A 257 -3.03 5.21 11.03
N ALA A 258 -3.11 6.49 11.43
CA ALA A 258 -4.35 7.08 11.91
C ALA A 258 -5.46 7.16 10.84
N ARG A 259 -5.15 6.99 9.57
CA ARG A 259 -6.07 7.20 8.44
C ARG A 259 -6.32 5.96 7.58
N TYR A 260 -6.01 4.78 8.07
CA TYR A 260 -6.11 3.54 7.29
C TYR A 260 -7.48 3.31 6.62
N GLY A 261 -8.56 3.51 7.34
CA GLY A 261 -9.91 3.34 6.82
C GLY A 261 -10.43 4.50 5.98
N GLY A 262 -9.71 5.63 5.94
CA GLY A 262 -10.23 6.89 5.44
C GLY A 262 -9.36 7.63 4.42
N ILE A 263 -8.26 7.06 3.94
CA ILE A 263 -7.40 7.75 2.95
C ILE A 263 -8.16 8.01 1.66
N GLY A 264 -8.89 7.01 1.17
CA GLY A 264 -9.80 7.18 0.04
C GLY A 264 -10.89 8.21 0.39
N GLY A 265 -11.64 7.98 1.41
CA GLY A 265 -12.71 8.79 2.01
C GLY A 265 -13.43 9.64 1.01
N HIS A 266 -14.23 9.57 0.22
CA HIS A 266 -14.86 10.43 -0.81
C HIS A 266 -13.90 11.27 -1.69
N ARG A 267 -12.57 11.16 -1.48
CA ARG A 267 -11.57 11.80 -2.34
C ARG A 267 -11.35 11.02 -3.63
N VAL A 268 -11.68 9.73 -3.63
CA VAL A 268 -11.58 8.84 -4.78
C VAL A 268 -12.84 8.01 -4.85
N ALA A 269 -13.49 8.00 -6.01
CA ALA A 269 -14.58 7.10 -6.33
C ALA A 269 -14.04 5.99 -7.26
N LEU A 270 -14.15 4.73 -6.85
CA LEU A 270 -13.79 3.57 -7.66
C LEU A 270 -15.03 3.01 -8.38
N ASN A 271 -14.84 2.54 -9.60
CA ASN A 271 -15.85 1.79 -10.31
C ASN A 271 -15.73 0.30 -9.97
N TYR A 272 -16.73 -0.23 -9.29
CA TYR A 272 -16.82 -1.66 -8.93
C TYR A 272 -17.74 -2.46 -9.85
N GLU A 273 -18.51 -1.82 -10.72
CA GLU A 273 -19.36 -2.51 -11.69
C GLU A 273 -18.51 -3.20 -12.77
N THR A 274 -17.41 -2.53 -13.14
CA THR A 274 -16.46 -3.05 -14.12
C THR A 274 -15.04 -2.85 -13.61
N PHE A 275 -14.32 -3.95 -13.40
CA PHE A 275 -12.90 -3.95 -13.05
C PHE A 275 -12.25 -5.25 -13.51
N VAL A 276 -10.93 -5.26 -13.60
CA VAL A 276 -10.15 -6.42 -14.03
C VAL A 276 -9.38 -6.97 -12.83
N SER A 277 -9.51 -8.26 -12.59
CA SER A 277 -8.76 -8.93 -11.52
C SER A 277 -8.13 -10.21 -12.05
N ALA A 278 -6.84 -10.41 -11.80
CA ALA A 278 -6.13 -11.63 -12.18
C ALA A 278 -6.77 -12.90 -11.58
N TYR A 279 -7.50 -12.75 -10.49
CA TYR A 279 -8.19 -13.85 -9.81
C TYR A 279 -9.39 -14.42 -10.59
N THR A 280 -9.86 -13.76 -11.65
CA THR A 280 -11.01 -14.23 -12.44
C THR A 280 -10.62 -15.14 -13.62
N TYR A 281 -9.32 -15.36 -13.89
CA TYR A 281 -8.84 -16.04 -15.11
C TYR A 281 -8.41 -17.50 -14.90
N GLY A 282 -8.62 -18.07 -13.73
CA GLY A 282 -8.25 -19.46 -13.46
C GLY A 282 -6.75 -19.75 -13.53
N LEU A 283 -5.92 -18.74 -13.26
CA LEU A 283 -4.46 -18.85 -13.27
C LEU A 283 -3.95 -19.41 -11.94
N ASP A 284 -2.84 -20.16 -11.98
CA ASP A 284 -2.11 -20.57 -10.80
C ASP A 284 -1.28 -19.39 -10.26
N LEU A 285 -1.93 -18.51 -9.48
CA LEU A 285 -1.31 -17.33 -8.92
C LEU A 285 -0.46 -17.62 -7.68
N PHE A 286 -0.72 -18.73 -7.00
CA PHE A 286 -0.05 -19.11 -5.74
C PHE A 286 0.97 -20.22 -5.94
N HIS A 287 1.62 -20.24 -7.10
CA HIS A 287 2.64 -21.22 -7.42
C HIS A 287 3.80 -21.14 -6.40
N SER A 288 3.87 -22.15 -5.53
CA SER A 288 4.84 -22.19 -4.44
C SER A 288 6.24 -22.52 -4.94
N THR A 289 7.17 -21.60 -4.74
CA THR A 289 8.62 -21.81 -4.92
C THR A 289 9.33 -21.84 -3.57
N ASN A 290 8.99 -22.75 -2.65
CA ASN A 290 9.60 -22.89 -1.32
C ASN A 290 9.48 -21.64 -0.42
N GLU A 291 8.43 -20.85 -0.56
CA GLU A 291 8.21 -19.69 0.27
C GLU A 291 7.46 -20.04 1.56
N THR A 292 7.88 -19.46 2.67
CA THR A 292 7.22 -19.63 3.97
C THR A 292 5.84 -18.98 4.01
N PHE A 293 5.50 -18.18 3.00
CA PHE A 293 4.23 -17.48 2.90
C PHE A 293 3.74 -17.45 1.44
N ALA A 294 2.53 -17.95 1.22
CA ALA A 294 1.93 -17.95 -0.11
C ALA A 294 1.38 -16.55 -0.46
N HIS A 295 1.90 -15.93 -1.50
CA HIS A 295 1.39 -14.70 -2.06
C HIS A 295 1.28 -14.81 -3.60
N PRO A 296 0.39 -14.03 -4.23
CA PRO A 296 0.17 -14.15 -5.66
C PRO A 296 1.36 -13.62 -6.45
N ARG A 297 1.73 -14.32 -7.52
CA ARG A 297 2.82 -13.99 -8.41
C ARG A 297 2.41 -14.15 -9.87
N LEU A 298 2.94 -13.28 -10.72
CA LEU A 298 2.74 -13.37 -12.17
C LEU A 298 4.03 -13.74 -12.92
N MET A 299 5.18 -13.71 -12.26
CA MET A 299 6.49 -13.90 -12.91
C MET A 299 6.67 -15.25 -13.61
N HIS A 300 6.04 -16.32 -13.11
CA HIS A 300 6.11 -17.66 -13.71
C HIS A 300 5.13 -17.85 -14.89
N LEU A 301 4.17 -16.94 -15.06
CA LEU A 301 3.17 -17.05 -16.13
C LEU A 301 3.75 -16.54 -17.45
N SER A 302 3.39 -17.18 -18.55
CA SER A 302 3.79 -16.75 -19.89
C SER A 302 2.97 -15.53 -20.35
N ALA A 303 3.52 -14.77 -21.30
CA ALA A 303 2.79 -13.66 -21.93
C ALA A 303 1.45 -14.10 -22.55
N GLN A 304 1.37 -15.36 -23.06
CA GLN A 304 0.13 -15.91 -23.61
C GLN A 304 -0.94 -16.12 -22.53
N GLN A 305 -0.57 -16.55 -21.33
CA GLN A 305 -1.50 -16.71 -20.20
C GLN A 305 -2.00 -15.35 -19.68
N LEU A 306 -1.15 -14.31 -19.71
CA LEU A 306 -1.49 -12.96 -19.28
C LEU A 306 -2.27 -12.16 -20.32
N ARG A 307 -2.27 -12.59 -21.59
CA ARG A 307 -2.91 -11.85 -22.68
C ARG A 307 -4.40 -11.53 -22.43
N PRO A 308 -5.27 -12.46 -21.97
CA PRO A 308 -6.65 -12.14 -21.70
C PRO A 308 -6.84 -10.98 -20.71
N ILE A 309 -6.01 -10.97 -19.63
CA ILE A 309 -6.05 -9.90 -18.63
C ILE A 309 -5.65 -8.55 -19.25
N ARG A 310 -4.60 -8.56 -20.07
CA ARG A 310 -4.10 -7.36 -20.78
C ARG A 310 -5.16 -6.79 -21.73
N ASP A 311 -5.79 -7.67 -22.51
CA ASP A 311 -6.85 -7.32 -23.45
C ASP A 311 -8.08 -6.76 -22.71
N ASP A 312 -8.44 -7.32 -21.57
CA ASP A 312 -9.56 -6.85 -20.73
C ASP A 312 -9.25 -5.52 -20.04
N LEU A 313 -8.02 -5.33 -19.56
CA LEU A 313 -7.58 -4.04 -19.01
C LEU A 313 -7.65 -2.93 -20.06
N HIS A 314 -7.21 -3.22 -21.28
CA HIS A 314 -7.29 -2.28 -22.39
C HIS A 314 -8.75 -1.92 -22.72
N ARG A 315 -9.63 -2.92 -22.79
CA ARG A 315 -11.07 -2.70 -22.99
C ARG A 315 -11.72 -1.94 -21.83
N LEU A 316 -11.36 -2.26 -20.59
CA LEU A 316 -11.84 -1.55 -19.42
C LEU A 316 -11.65 -0.03 -19.56
N VAL A 317 -10.49 0.40 -20.05
CA VAL A 317 -10.20 1.83 -20.21
C VAL A 317 -10.90 2.42 -21.44
N LEU A 318 -10.88 1.72 -22.58
CA LEU A 318 -11.37 2.27 -23.84
C LEU A 318 -12.90 2.22 -23.97
N ASP A 319 -13.53 1.16 -23.47
CA ASP A 319 -14.98 0.96 -23.64
C ASP A 319 -15.80 1.57 -22.50
N HIS A 320 -15.10 2.02 -21.43
CA HIS A 320 -15.78 2.58 -20.28
C HIS A 320 -16.56 3.85 -20.67
N THR A 321 -17.86 3.74 -20.62
CA THR A 321 -18.76 4.89 -20.50
C THR A 321 -18.96 5.11 -19.00
N ALA A 322 -18.88 6.36 -18.52
CA ALA A 322 -19.10 6.69 -17.12
C ALA A 322 -20.52 6.21 -16.69
N ALA A 323 -20.65 4.91 -16.46
CA ALA A 323 -21.82 4.35 -15.83
C ALA A 323 -21.76 4.78 -14.36
N GLU A 324 -22.82 5.36 -13.86
CA GLU A 324 -22.99 5.59 -12.43
C GLU A 324 -22.84 4.24 -11.74
N ASN A 325 -22.01 4.19 -10.67
CA ASN A 325 -22.02 3.04 -9.78
C ASN A 325 -23.44 2.93 -9.21
N LEU A 326 -24.16 1.89 -9.59
CA LEU A 326 -25.52 1.67 -9.09
C LEU A 326 -25.50 1.38 -7.58
N TYR A 327 -24.40 0.75 -7.10
CA TYR A 327 -24.24 0.32 -5.72
C TYR A 327 -22.84 0.61 -5.21
N ASP A 328 -22.75 0.95 -3.95
CA ASP A 328 -21.47 1.02 -3.20
C ASP A 328 -21.06 -0.40 -2.77
N TRP A 329 -20.43 -1.14 -3.68
CA TRP A 329 -19.99 -2.51 -3.40
C TRP A 329 -18.97 -2.60 -2.27
N GLN A 330 -18.18 -1.56 -2.02
CA GLN A 330 -17.28 -1.52 -0.87
C GLN A 330 -18.07 -1.44 0.44
N ALA A 331 -19.09 -0.59 0.51
CA ALA A 331 -19.95 -0.50 1.69
C ALA A 331 -20.71 -1.82 1.92
N ILE A 332 -21.14 -2.50 0.85
CA ILE A 332 -21.79 -3.82 0.97
C ILE A 332 -20.80 -4.87 1.51
N ALA A 333 -19.56 -4.89 1.01
CA ALA A 333 -18.51 -5.77 1.54
C ALA A 333 -18.20 -5.46 3.01
N ASP A 334 -18.18 -4.18 3.39
CA ASP A 334 -18.00 -3.74 4.79
C ASP A 334 -19.10 -4.32 5.69
N MET A 335 -20.38 -4.28 5.25
CA MET A 335 -21.48 -4.85 6.01
C MET A 335 -21.30 -6.34 6.28
N VAL A 336 -20.77 -7.11 5.33
CA VAL A 336 -20.46 -8.54 5.51
C VAL A 336 -19.39 -8.71 6.58
N VAL A 337 -18.29 -7.94 6.49
CA VAL A 337 -17.18 -8.01 7.44
C VAL A 337 -17.63 -7.58 8.83
N GLU A 338 -18.33 -6.46 8.96
CA GLU A 338 -18.83 -5.92 10.23
C GLU A 338 -19.78 -6.91 10.92
N ARG A 339 -20.65 -7.56 10.15
CA ARG A 339 -21.59 -8.53 10.69
C ARG A 339 -20.92 -9.79 11.24
N TYR A 340 -19.89 -10.31 10.56
CA TYR A 340 -19.42 -11.65 10.84
C TYR A 340 -18.00 -11.75 11.41
N ALA A 341 -17.15 -10.75 11.24
CA ALA A 341 -15.74 -10.89 11.58
C ALA A 341 -15.49 -11.22 13.06
N ARG A 342 -16.25 -10.59 13.96
CA ARG A 342 -16.11 -10.80 15.41
C ARG A 342 -16.59 -12.19 15.82
N GLU A 343 -17.74 -12.59 15.32
CA GLU A 343 -18.39 -13.87 15.64
C GLU A 343 -17.58 -15.03 15.11
N ILE A 344 -17.14 -14.99 13.85
CA ILE A 344 -16.26 -16.01 13.27
C ILE A 344 -14.98 -16.17 14.10
N ARG A 345 -14.33 -15.06 14.46
CA ARG A 345 -13.12 -15.09 15.29
C ARG A 345 -13.39 -15.69 16.67
N TYR A 346 -14.53 -15.38 17.29
CA TYR A 346 -14.93 -15.93 18.57
C TYR A 346 -15.15 -17.45 18.49
N LEU A 347 -15.91 -17.92 17.51
CA LEU A 347 -16.19 -19.34 17.30
C LEU A 347 -14.95 -20.13 16.92
N ALA A 348 -14.02 -19.55 16.15
CA ALA A 348 -12.74 -20.15 15.78
C ALA A 348 -11.73 -20.22 16.94
N SER A 349 -11.91 -19.39 17.99
CA SER A 349 -10.93 -19.24 19.07
C SER A 349 -10.85 -20.45 20.00
N GLY A 350 -11.90 -21.29 20.05
CA GLY A 350 -12.05 -22.33 21.06
C GLY A 350 -12.41 -21.82 22.46
N ALA A 351 -12.85 -20.56 22.59
CA ALA A 351 -13.23 -19.97 23.86
C ALA A 351 -14.67 -20.33 24.30
N VAL A 352 -15.49 -20.85 23.40
CA VAL A 352 -16.84 -21.36 23.72
C VAL A 352 -16.68 -22.66 24.52
N ALA A 353 -17.42 -22.79 25.62
CA ALA A 353 -17.16 -23.84 26.60
C ALA A 353 -17.52 -25.26 26.11
N THR A 354 -18.65 -25.39 25.40
CA THR A 354 -19.17 -26.69 24.96
C THR A 354 -19.70 -26.62 23.53
N VAL A 355 -19.87 -27.78 22.87
CA VAL A 355 -20.50 -27.87 21.55
C VAL A 355 -21.94 -27.34 21.57
N ALA A 356 -22.68 -27.56 22.69
CA ALA A 356 -24.04 -27.07 22.83
C ALA A 356 -24.10 -25.54 22.88
N ASP A 357 -23.16 -24.92 23.59
CA ASP A 357 -23.05 -23.46 23.63
C ASP A 357 -22.65 -22.90 22.26
N LEU A 358 -21.73 -23.59 21.56
CA LEU A 358 -21.30 -23.21 20.20
C LEU A 358 -22.48 -23.31 19.22
N HIS A 359 -23.27 -24.35 19.29
CA HIS A 359 -24.49 -24.49 18.47
C HIS A 359 -25.51 -23.41 18.76
N ALA A 360 -25.69 -23.02 20.04
CA ALA A 360 -26.61 -21.94 20.43
C ALA A 360 -26.17 -20.58 19.87
N GLU A 361 -24.86 -20.27 19.89
CA GLU A 361 -24.32 -19.05 19.27
C GLU A 361 -24.55 -19.04 17.75
N ILE A 362 -24.26 -20.17 17.07
CA ILE A 362 -24.49 -20.30 15.62
C ILE A 362 -25.98 -20.16 15.30
N GLU A 363 -26.85 -20.83 16.06
CA GLU A 363 -28.32 -20.76 15.87
C GLU A 363 -28.82 -19.33 15.92
N THR A 364 -28.32 -18.54 16.87
CA THR A 364 -28.67 -17.11 16.98
C THR A 364 -28.43 -16.34 15.69
N MET A 365 -27.36 -16.65 14.96
CA MET A 365 -27.05 -16.03 13.66
C MET A 365 -27.90 -16.57 12.51
N LEU A 366 -28.32 -17.84 12.60
CA LEU A 366 -29.04 -18.54 11.52
C LEU A 366 -30.56 -18.38 11.60
N VAL A 367 -31.13 -18.14 12.79
CA VAL A 367 -32.59 -18.05 13.02
C VAL A 367 -33.34 -17.17 11.99
N PRO A 368 -32.80 -16.01 11.54
CA PRO A 368 -33.53 -15.18 10.58
C PRO A 368 -33.71 -15.84 9.20
N PHE A 369 -32.96 -16.91 8.91
CA PHE A 369 -32.92 -17.56 7.59
C PHE A 369 -33.57 -18.94 7.59
N ILE A 370 -33.97 -19.45 8.76
CA ILE A 370 -34.54 -20.78 8.95
C ILE A 370 -36.06 -20.70 8.89
N ASP A 371 -36.67 -21.52 8.05
CA ASP A 371 -38.08 -21.79 8.10
C ASP A 371 -38.31 -23.08 8.89
N TYR A 372 -38.72 -22.95 10.15
CA TYR A 372 -38.91 -24.09 11.04
C TYR A 372 -40.15 -24.94 10.67
N ALA A 373 -41.04 -24.43 9.82
CA ALA A 373 -42.21 -25.19 9.35
C ALA A 373 -41.87 -26.06 8.13
N ASP A 374 -40.87 -25.61 7.31
CA ASP A 374 -40.45 -26.30 6.10
C ASP A 374 -38.92 -26.17 5.94
N ARG A 375 -38.20 -27.04 6.62
CA ARG A 375 -36.73 -27.04 6.68
C ARG A 375 -36.12 -27.46 5.36
N ASP A 376 -35.32 -26.56 4.76
CA ASP A 376 -34.52 -26.80 3.57
C ASP A 376 -33.18 -26.11 3.72
N THR A 377 -32.12 -26.89 3.97
CA THR A 377 -30.76 -26.37 4.22
C THR A 377 -30.20 -25.57 3.04
N ASP A 378 -30.53 -25.94 1.82
CA ASP A 378 -30.08 -25.22 0.63
C ASP A 378 -30.79 -23.85 0.51
N ALA A 379 -32.11 -23.84 0.73
CA ALA A 379 -32.85 -22.59 0.77
C ALA A 379 -32.45 -21.69 1.96
N GLU A 380 -32.16 -22.26 3.11
CA GLU A 380 -31.66 -21.54 4.32
C GLU A 380 -30.31 -20.90 4.02
N ARG A 381 -29.38 -21.63 3.38
CA ARG A 381 -28.07 -21.12 2.95
C ARG A 381 -28.22 -19.97 1.97
N GLU A 382 -29.07 -20.11 0.96
CA GLU A 382 -29.27 -19.07 -0.05
C GLU A 382 -29.93 -17.82 0.52
N ARG A 383 -30.93 -17.95 1.41
CA ARG A 383 -31.52 -16.80 2.11
C ARG A 383 -30.47 -16.05 2.95
N CYS A 384 -29.60 -16.79 3.64
CA CYS A 384 -28.50 -16.22 4.41
C CYS A 384 -27.50 -15.50 3.49
N ALA A 385 -27.12 -16.09 2.36
CA ALA A 385 -26.13 -15.53 1.44
C ALA A 385 -26.63 -14.27 0.73
N HIS A 386 -27.92 -14.21 0.38
CA HIS A 386 -28.52 -13.10 -0.36
C HIS A 386 -28.82 -11.84 0.47
N GLN A 387 -28.72 -11.91 1.83
CA GLN A 387 -29.14 -10.81 2.70
C GLN A 387 -28.44 -9.48 2.44
N PHE A 388 -27.25 -9.49 1.83
CA PHE A 388 -26.45 -8.29 1.54
C PHE A 388 -26.65 -7.77 0.12
N LEU A 389 -27.21 -8.59 -0.76
CA LEU A 389 -27.42 -8.20 -2.14
C LEU A 389 -28.74 -7.44 -2.28
N PRO A 390 -28.78 -6.39 -3.10
CA PRO A 390 -30.03 -5.75 -3.49
C PRO A 390 -30.96 -6.75 -4.16
N GLY A 391 -32.22 -6.80 -3.74
CA GLY A 391 -33.15 -7.91 -3.98
C GLY A 391 -33.53 -8.24 -5.43
N GLU A 392 -33.12 -7.43 -6.40
CA GLU A 392 -33.42 -7.64 -7.83
C GLU A 392 -32.16 -7.75 -8.71
N ILE A 393 -30.96 -7.77 -8.09
CA ILE A 393 -29.73 -7.87 -8.87
C ILE A 393 -29.49 -9.32 -9.25
N ALA A 394 -29.37 -9.57 -10.55
CA ALA A 394 -28.76 -10.78 -11.04
C ALA A 394 -27.32 -10.87 -10.51
N VAL A 395 -26.94 -12.03 -9.95
CA VAL A 395 -25.57 -12.25 -9.43
C VAL A 395 -24.65 -12.58 -10.62
N ASP A 396 -24.51 -11.62 -11.55
CA ASP A 396 -23.75 -11.78 -12.80
C ASP A 396 -22.53 -10.84 -12.91
N GLY A 397 -22.47 -9.78 -12.11
CA GLY A 397 -21.29 -8.91 -12.01
C GLY A 397 -20.19 -9.50 -11.12
N VAL A 398 -18.92 -9.17 -11.39
CA VAL A 398 -17.76 -9.68 -10.65
C VAL A 398 -17.88 -9.36 -9.16
N ALA A 399 -18.27 -8.12 -8.79
CA ALA A 399 -18.46 -7.70 -7.40
C ALA A 399 -19.59 -8.47 -6.71
N ALA A 400 -20.78 -8.51 -7.34
CA ALA A 400 -21.94 -9.22 -6.81
C ALA A 400 -21.65 -10.71 -6.60
N THR A 401 -21.02 -11.36 -7.59
CA THR A 401 -20.64 -12.77 -7.52
C THR A 401 -19.64 -13.04 -6.38
N ALA A 402 -18.63 -12.20 -6.21
CA ALA A 402 -17.65 -12.36 -5.14
C ALA A 402 -18.27 -12.20 -3.75
N ILE A 403 -19.08 -11.17 -3.55
CA ILE A 403 -19.77 -10.91 -2.29
C ILE A 403 -20.75 -12.04 -1.96
N HIS A 404 -21.56 -12.47 -2.94
CA HIS A 404 -22.47 -13.60 -2.75
C HIS A 404 -21.73 -14.88 -2.39
N SER A 405 -20.63 -15.20 -3.11
CA SER A 405 -19.85 -16.41 -2.89
C SER A 405 -19.21 -16.42 -1.48
N VAL A 406 -18.70 -15.28 -1.02
CA VAL A 406 -18.15 -15.14 0.34
C VAL A 406 -19.26 -15.29 1.38
N ALA A 407 -20.39 -14.60 1.23
CA ALA A 407 -21.53 -14.73 2.13
C ALA A 407 -22.06 -16.18 2.16
N ARG A 408 -22.13 -16.83 1.01
CA ARG A 408 -22.55 -18.24 0.88
C ARG A 408 -21.58 -19.19 1.61
N SER A 409 -20.28 -18.94 1.51
CA SER A 409 -19.26 -19.71 2.25
C SER A 409 -19.42 -19.56 3.76
N ILE A 410 -19.66 -18.35 4.25
CA ILE A 410 -19.94 -18.09 5.67
C ILE A 410 -21.20 -18.85 6.12
N CYS A 411 -22.29 -18.74 5.38
CA CYS A 411 -23.55 -19.40 5.71
C CYS A 411 -23.44 -20.93 5.65
N ALA A 412 -22.73 -21.46 4.68
CA ALA A 412 -22.47 -22.91 4.56
C ALA A 412 -21.65 -23.43 5.74
N THR A 413 -20.63 -22.67 6.17
CA THR A 413 -19.80 -23.03 7.33
C THR A 413 -20.64 -23.03 8.62
N MET A 414 -21.47 -22.00 8.82
CA MET A 414 -22.37 -21.94 10.00
C MET A 414 -23.33 -23.14 10.03
N LEU A 415 -23.96 -23.48 8.91
CA LEU A 415 -24.87 -24.64 8.82
C LEU A 415 -24.15 -25.97 9.05
N ALA A 416 -22.95 -26.14 8.51
CA ALA A 416 -22.12 -27.35 8.70
C ALA A 416 -21.68 -27.48 10.17
N ALA A 417 -21.14 -26.43 10.78
CA ALA A 417 -20.69 -26.42 12.16
C ALA A 417 -21.85 -26.61 13.15
N TRP A 418 -23.06 -26.10 12.84
CA TRP A 418 -24.25 -26.30 13.66
C TRP A 418 -24.73 -27.75 13.70
N GLN A 419 -24.44 -28.52 12.66
CA GLN A 419 -24.78 -29.95 12.58
C GLN A 419 -23.64 -30.87 13.08
N GLU A 420 -22.45 -30.32 13.33
CA GLU A 420 -21.28 -31.09 13.73
C GLU A 420 -21.33 -31.46 15.23
N PRO A 421 -21.42 -32.74 15.60
CA PRO A 421 -21.52 -33.15 17.01
C PRO A 421 -20.19 -33.07 17.76
N ASP A 422 -19.06 -33.07 17.06
CA ASP A 422 -17.73 -32.96 17.66
C ASP A 422 -17.33 -31.48 17.82
N TYR A 423 -17.01 -31.09 19.04
CA TYR A 423 -16.65 -29.71 19.35
C TYR A 423 -15.44 -29.22 18.56
N GLN A 424 -14.38 -30.02 18.48
CA GLN A 424 -13.16 -29.61 17.79
C GLN A 424 -13.38 -29.49 16.29
N ALA A 425 -14.11 -30.41 15.69
CA ALA A 425 -14.46 -30.35 14.27
C ALA A 425 -15.32 -29.12 13.97
N ALA A 426 -16.29 -28.79 14.83
CA ALA A 426 -17.10 -27.59 14.69
C ALA A 426 -16.27 -26.29 14.76
N VAL A 427 -15.30 -26.20 15.67
CA VAL A 427 -14.34 -25.10 15.75
C VAL A 427 -13.44 -25.02 14.53
N ASP A 428 -12.99 -26.16 14.02
CA ASP A 428 -12.09 -26.24 12.87
C ASP A 428 -12.77 -25.75 11.58
N HIS A 429 -14.07 -25.94 11.40
CA HIS A 429 -14.83 -25.31 10.32
C HIS A 429 -14.66 -23.78 10.30
N PHE A 430 -14.70 -23.11 11.44
CA PHE A 430 -14.49 -21.67 11.51
C PHE A 430 -13.04 -21.25 11.31
N ARG A 431 -12.08 -22.08 11.72
CA ARG A 431 -10.65 -21.82 11.45
C ARG A 431 -10.34 -21.92 9.94
N GLU A 432 -10.89 -22.93 9.28
CA GLU A 432 -10.79 -23.05 7.82
C GLU A 432 -11.43 -21.87 7.10
N LEU A 433 -12.60 -21.44 7.56
CA LEU A 433 -13.27 -20.25 7.03
C LEU A 433 -12.42 -18.99 7.24
N MET A 434 -11.83 -18.78 8.40
CA MET A 434 -10.94 -17.63 8.66
C MET A 434 -9.74 -17.63 7.71
N ASN A 435 -9.13 -18.79 7.50
CA ASN A 435 -8.01 -18.93 6.57
C ASN A 435 -8.42 -18.62 5.13
N TYR A 436 -9.60 -19.09 4.70
CA TYR A 436 -10.15 -18.77 3.39
C TYR A 436 -10.46 -17.29 3.24
N LEU A 437 -11.16 -16.68 4.19
CA LEU A 437 -11.56 -15.27 4.12
C LEU A 437 -10.36 -14.32 4.17
N ALA A 438 -9.34 -14.66 4.95
CA ALA A 438 -8.10 -13.88 5.09
C ALA A 438 -8.33 -12.38 5.32
N TRP A 439 -9.33 -12.00 6.11
CA TRP A 439 -9.70 -10.61 6.33
C TRP A 439 -8.65 -9.85 7.13
N THR A 440 -8.27 -8.68 6.64
CA THR A 440 -7.28 -7.82 7.29
C THR A 440 -7.74 -7.25 8.63
N THR A 441 -9.04 -7.19 8.90
CA THR A 441 -9.59 -6.79 10.20
C THR A 441 -9.08 -7.68 11.35
N TRP A 442 -8.73 -8.93 11.08
CA TRP A 442 -8.15 -9.83 12.09
C TRP A 442 -6.66 -9.60 12.34
N LYS A 443 -6.02 -8.79 11.49
CA LYS A 443 -4.62 -8.38 11.61
C LYS A 443 -4.45 -7.00 12.27
N GLN A 444 -5.50 -6.48 12.87
CA GLN A 444 -5.46 -5.23 13.62
C GLN A 444 -5.04 -5.48 15.08
N CYS A 445 -4.17 -4.62 15.61
CA CYS A 445 -3.92 -4.59 17.04
C CYS A 445 -5.20 -4.17 17.78
N SER A 446 -5.43 -4.76 18.94
CA SER A 446 -6.46 -4.32 19.85
C SER A 446 -5.84 -3.63 21.06
N GLY A 447 -6.28 -2.41 21.38
CA GLY A 447 -5.93 -1.74 22.62
C GLY A 447 -4.57 -1.04 22.64
N CYS A 448 -4.10 -0.52 21.51
CA CYS A 448 -2.92 0.37 21.52
C CYS A 448 -3.20 1.62 22.36
N GLY A 449 -2.20 2.02 23.16
CA GLY A 449 -2.27 3.26 23.94
C GLY A 449 -2.16 4.50 23.05
N ASP A 450 -2.51 5.66 23.59
CA ASP A 450 -2.51 6.95 22.87
C ASP A 450 -1.10 7.34 22.34
N HIS A 451 -0.04 6.78 22.90
CA HIS A 451 1.35 6.99 22.51
C HIS A 451 1.90 5.87 21.61
N GLU A 452 1.06 4.94 21.21
CA GLU A 452 1.44 3.78 20.42
C GLU A 452 0.80 3.77 19.04
N VAL A 453 1.39 3.04 18.14
CA VAL A 453 0.88 2.74 16.81
C VAL A 453 0.86 1.23 16.60
N CYS A 454 -0.19 0.72 16.00
CA CYS A 454 -0.22 -0.65 15.55
C CYS A 454 0.68 -0.81 14.32
N VAL A 455 1.77 -1.55 14.47
CA VAL A 455 2.64 -1.86 13.34
C VAL A 455 2.08 -3.06 12.60
N VAL A 456 1.63 -2.82 11.39
CA VAL A 456 1.16 -3.84 10.47
C VAL A 456 2.06 -3.81 9.23
N PRO A 457 2.52 -4.95 8.76
CA PRO A 457 3.48 -5.03 7.65
C PRO A 457 2.82 -4.84 6.28
N ILE A 458 1.97 -3.85 6.15
CA ILE A 458 1.50 -3.34 4.87
C ILE A 458 2.47 -2.36 4.23
N TRP A 459 3.52 -2.08 4.92
CA TRP A 459 4.58 -1.18 4.54
C TRP A 459 5.72 -1.96 3.93
N PRO A 460 6.60 -1.30 3.16
CA PRO A 460 7.86 -1.92 2.83
C PRO A 460 8.68 -2.28 4.09
N MET A 461 8.20 -1.96 5.26
CA MET A 461 8.88 -2.18 6.53
C MET A 461 8.01 -3.02 7.45
N GLY A 462 8.42 -4.23 7.71
CA GLY A 462 7.75 -5.16 8.59
C GLY A 462 8.36 -6.54 8.43
N THR A 463 7.97 -7.45 9.30
CA THR A 463 8.35 -8.86 9.25
C THR A 463 7.10 -9.72 9.08
N LEU A 464 7.28 -10.99 8.72
CA LEU A 464 6.19 -11.95 8.75
C LEU A 464 5.58 -12.06 10.14
N GLU A 465 6.40 -11.99 11.20
CA GLU A 465 5.94 -12.00 12.58
C GLU A 465 5.02 -10.81 12.89
N ASP A 466 5.36 -9.61 12.42
CA ASP A 466 4.49 -8.43 12.59
C ASP A 466 3.15 -8.59 11.83
N TYR A 467 3.14 -9.36 10.73
CA TYR A 467 1.92 -9.68 9.99
C TYR A 467 1.06 -10.73 10.69
N GLU A 468 1.67 -11.77 11.22
CA GLU A 468 0.96 -12.84 11.94
C GLU A 468 0.48 -12.36 13.31
N HIS A 469 1.31 -11.58 13.99
CA HIS A 469 1.10 -11.09 15.35
C HIS A 469 1.34 -9.58 15.44
N PRO A 470 0.49 -8.72 14.86
CA PRO A 470 0.65 -7.27 14.89
C PRO A 470 0.68 -6.76 16.32
N GLN A 471 1.64 -5.86 16.62
CA GLN A 471 1.91 -5.34 17.95
C GLN A 471 1.79 -3.82 17.98
N CYS A 472 1.31 -3.31 19.12
CA CYS A 472 1.40 -1.89 19.44
C CYS A 472 2.85 -1.53 19.76
N ARG A 473 3.36 -0.44 19.17
CA ARG A 473 4.72 0.08 19.41
C ARG A 473 4.69 1.56 19.65
N ASP A 474 5.60 2.02 20.50
CA ASP A 474 5.74 3.45 20.82
C ASP A 474 6.07 4.27 19.56
N PHE A 475 5.43 5.44 19.40
CA PHE A 475 5.66 6.35 18.29
C PHE A 475 7.10 6.81 18.12
N SER A 476 7.87 6.85 19.20
CA SER A 476 9.29 7.24 19.14
C SER A 476 10.16 6.17 18.50
N ASN A 477 9.69 4.91 18.43
CA ASN A 477 10.39 3.79 17.83
C ASN A 477 9.40 2.75 17.25
N PRO A 478 8.63 3.12 16.22
CA PRO A 478 7.56 2.27 15.70
C PRO A 478 8.07 1.08 14.89
N VAL A 479 9.35 1.01 14.58
CA VAL A 479 9.91 0.00 13.67
C VAL A 479 10.94 -0.87 14.38
N SER A 480 10.89 -2.17 14.11
CA SER A 480 11.88 -3.11 14.62
C SER A 480 13.25 -2.87 13.98
N PRO A 481 14.35 -2.92 14.76
CA PRO A 481 15.70 -2.79 14.24
C PRO A 481 16.01 -3.83 13.16
N GLY A 482 16.65 -3.43 12.07
CA GLY A 482 17.10 -4.33 11.01
C GLY A 482 16.04 -4.69 9.96
N GLN A 483 14.88 -4.07 9.98
CA GLN A 483 13.85 -4.29 8.98
C GLN A 483 14.18 -3.59 7.67
N SER A 484 14.08 -4.32 6.57
CA SER A 484 14.13 -3.83 5.19
C SER A 484 12.73 -3.90 4.58
N TYR A 485 12.61 -3.64 3.28
CA TYR A 485 11.43 -3.96 2.50
C TYR A 485 10.99 -5.41 2.76
N TRP A 486 9.71 -5.62 2.96
CA TRP A 486 9.15 -6.92 3.25
C TRP A 486 9.46 -7.91 2.13
N GLY A 487 10.18 -9.02 2.48
CA GLY A 487 10.64 -10.01 1.52
C GLY A 487 11.89 -9.63 0.71
N ASP A 488 12.53 -8.49 0.97
CA ASP A 488 13.84 -8.20 0.39
C ASP A 488 14.89 -9.13 1.03
N ARG A 489 15.03 -10.31 0.45
CA ARG A 489 16.13 -11.24 0.75
C ARG A 489 17.40 -10.81 0.01
N ARG A 490 17.86 -9.61 0.22
CA ARG A 490 19.29 -9.37 0.04
C ARG A 490 19.96 -10.13 1.16
N GLY A 491 20.49 -11.32 0.84
CA GLY A 491 21.38 -12.03 1.75
C GLY A 491 22.42 -11.05 2.29
N PRO A 492 23.03 -11.35 3.47
CA PRO A 492 24.11 -10.51 3.97
C PRO A 492 25.08 -10.30 2.82
N ARG A 493 25.37 -9.03 2.47
CA ARG A 493 26.42 -8.73 1.53
C ARG A 493 27.66 -9.46 2.02
N PRO A 494 28.47 -10.05 1.13
CA PRO A 494 29.75 -10.54 1.53
C PRO A 494 30.41 -9.43 2.36
N HIS A 495 30.81 -9.72 3.56
CA HIS A 495 31.42 -8.78 4.48
C HIS A 495 32.48 -7.95 3.75
N ASP A 496 32.26 -6.65 3.62
CA ASP A 496 33.37 -5.72 3.58
C ASP A 496 33.99 -5.72 4.99
N PRO A 497 35.27 -6.02 5.15
CA PRO A 497 35.88 -6.18 6.47
C PRO A 497 35.96 -4.91 7.32
N GLU A 498 35.41 -3.78 6.87
CA GLU A 498 35.49 -2.47 7.51
C GLU A 498 34.24 -2.03 8.28
N ASP A 499 33.17 -2.83 8.33
CA ASP A 499 31.90 -2.47 9.01
C ASP A 499 31.69 -3.20 10.34
N GLU A 500 32.69 -3.30 11.21
CA GLU A 500 32.58 -3.86 12.58
C GLU A 500 32.04 -2.88 13.64
N ASP A 501 31.50 -1.72 13.26
CA ASP A 501 30.85 -0.82 14.22
C ASP A 501 29.31 -0.88 14.08
N GLY A 502 28.72 -1.70 14.96
CA GLY A 502 27.28 -1.87 15.12
C GLY A 502 26.55 -0.56 15.46
N GLN A 503 25.90 0.05 14.48
CA GLN A 503 24.96 1.13 14.72
C GLN A 503 23.62 0.88 14.01
N ALA A 504 22.59 0.67 14.82
CA ALA A 504 21.18 0.49 14.45
C ALA A 504 20.51 1.73 13.80
N SER A 505 21.27 2.76 13.44
CA SER A 505 20.77 4.03 12.89
C SER A 505 20.79 4.13 11.36
N GLY A 506 21.29 3.09 10.67
CA GLY A 506 21.58 3.19 9.23
C GLY A 506 20.39 2.95 8.28
N TRP A 507 19.31 2.33 8.70
CA TRP A 507 18.29 1.87 7.76
C TRP A 507 17.27 2.95 7.39
N LEU A 508 16.85 3.82 8.30
CA LEU A 508 15.96 4.96 7.99
C LEU A 508 16.67 5.95 7.06
N VAL A 509 17.97 6.16 7.29
CA VAL A 509 18.82 6.91 6.38
C VAL A 509 18.98 6.18 5.04
N ARG A 510 19.06 4.85 5.04
CA ARG A 510 19.14 4.03 3.82
C ARG A 510 17.81 3.94 3.10
N PHE A 511 16.68 3.82 3.80
CA PHE A 511 15.34 3.88 3.20
C PHE A 511 15.09 5.24 2.56
N VAL A 512 15.41 6.30 3.25
CA VAL A 512 15.30 7.65 2.73
C VAL A 512 16.30 7.90 1.58
N ARG A 513 17.52 7.38 1.67
CA ARG A 513 18.50 7.42 0.58
C ARG A 513 18.06 6.55 -0.60
N TYR A 514 17.46 5.42 -0.31
CA TYR A 514 16.86 4.50 -1.25
C TYR A 514 15.70 5.14 -2.03
N VAL A 515 14.77 5.79 -1.32
CA VAL A 515 13.68 6.56 -1.95
C VAL A 515 14.22 7.76 -2.75
N LEU A 516 15.35 8.35 -2.33
CA LEU A 516 15.98 9.48 -3.01
C LEU A 516 16.87 9.09 -4.21
N GLU A 517 17.38 7.87 -4.26
CA GLU A 517 18.11 7.35 -5.42
C GLU A 517 17.16 6.95 -6.57
N ILE A 518 15.85 6.89 -6.29
CA ILE A 518 14.79 6.58 -7.25
C ILE A 518 14.31 7.84 -7.99
N PHE A 519 14.46 9.00 -7.40
CA PHE A 519 14.10 10.31 -7.95
C PHE A 519 15.33 11.22 -8.10
#